data_65d4e2240bafffc8efc4d12dd4c3defc
#
_entry.id   65d4e2240bafffc8efc4d12dd4c3defc
#
_cell.length_a   1.000
_cell.length_b   1.000
_cell.length_c   1.000
_cell.angle_alpha   90.00
_cell.angle_beta   90.00
_cell.angle_gamma   90.00
#
_symmetry.space_group_name_H-M   'P 1'
#
loop_
_entity.id
_entity.type
_entity.pdbx_description
1 polymer ?
#
loop_
_entity_poly.entity_id
_entity_poly.type
_entity_poly.pdbx_seq_one_letter_code
_entity_poly.pdbx_strand_id
1 'polypeptide(L)'
;MKLEEPHYSDDLNGRARLCRDVILSAGALVLRGFQDSATRSFSMKGPQDFLTETDAASEAHIRTAIAAHFPDDAFFGEEGGGTISNRLWVVDPVDGTANFARGIPHFCISIAYIENGRAEIGAIFNPAQDELYFAERGAGATRNGQPIRVSATTAFEAASVEMGWSGRVANEIYLEAISDLLALGTNVRRAGSGALALAYVADGRSDAYVELHMNSWDCLAGLLLVAEAGGEVCPFMDIGSLRDGGPVLASAPGIAGGISQASRIPIASASERVSELALT
;
A
#
# COMPACT_ATOMS: atom_id res chain seq x y z
N MET A 1 22.32 -28.71 -14.58
CA MET A 1 22.52 -28.21 -13.21
C MET A 1 21.13 -27.79 -12.73
N LYS A 2 20.49 -28.57 -11.85
CA LYS A 2 19.25 -28.11 -11.22
C LYS A 2 19.65 -26.93 -10.34
N LEU A 3 19.09 -25.74 -10.60
CA LEU A 3 19.18 -24.65 -9.66
C LEU A 3 18.48 -25.14 -8.40
N GLU A 4 19.15 -25.14 -7.27
CA GLU A 4 18.52 -25.42 -5.98
C GLU A 4 17.44 -24.37 -5.77
N GLU A 5 16.23 -24.82 -5.43
CA GLU A 5 15.15 -23.89 -5.08
C GLU A 5 15.58 -23.09 -3.85
N PRO A 6 15.31 -21.78 -3.81
CA PRO A 6 15.70 -20.96 -2.68
C PRO A 6 15.00 -21.48 -1.41
N HIS A 7 15.78 -21.73 -0.37
CA HIS A 7 15.26 -22.13 0.94
C HIS A 7 15.00 -20.88 1.79
N TYR A 8 13.76 -20.72 2.26
CA TYR A 8 13.36 -19.63 3.18
C TYR A 8 13.14 -20.24 4.57
N SER A 9 13.73 -19.64 5.61
CA SER A 9 13.50 -20.02 7.00
C SER A 9 12.07 -19.70 7.42
N ASP A 10 11.47 -20.51 8.31
CA ASP A 10 10.12 -20.25 8.85
C ASP A 10 10.17 -19.22 9.99
N ASP A 11 10.65 -18.03 9.65
CA ASP A 11 10.74 -16.86 10.53
C ASP A 11 10.42 -15.58 9.72
N LEU A 12 10.47 -14.43 10.36
CA LEU A 12 10.22 -13.14 9.72
C LEU A 12 11.24 -12.86 8.60
N ASN A 13 12.51 -13.20 8.80
CA ASN A 13 13.56 -12.99 7.79
C ASN A 13 13.31 -13.82 6.52
N GLY A 14 12.86 -15.07 6.66
CA GLY A 14 12.49 -15.91 5.52
C GLY A 14 11.32 -15.32 4.76
N ARG A 15 10.29 -14.83 5.47
CA ARG A 15 9.13 -14.15 4.86
C ARG A 15 9.52 -12.84 4.16
N ALA A 16 10.40 -12.06 4.76
CA ALA A 16 10.91 -10.83 4.18
C ALA A 16 11.68 -11.09 2.86
N ARG A 17 12.50 -12.13 2.83
CA ARG A 17 13.22 -12.57 1.61
C ARG A 17 12.24 -13.04 0.54
N LEU A 18 11.31 -13.94 0.89
CA LEU A 18 10.28 -14.40 -0.07
C LEU A 18 9.47 -13.22 -0.61
N CYS A 19 9.04 -12.30 0.24
CA CYS A 19 8.28 -11.12 -0.17
C CYS A 19 9.01 -10.32 -1.25
N ARG A 20 10.31 -10.07 -1.08
CA ARG A 20 11.14 -9.37 -2.08
C ARG A 20 11.23 -10.16 -3.39
N ASP A 21 11.49 -11.46 -3.31
CA ASP A 21 11.66 -12.29 -4.49
C ASP A 21 10.36 -12.43 -5.28
N VAL A 22 9.24 -12.64 -4.58
CA VAL A 22 7.93 -12.84 -5.22
C VAL A 22 7.38 -11.54 -5.81
N ILE A 23 7.53 -10.39 -5.14
CA ILE A 23 7.02 -9.13 -5.67
C ILE A 23 7.79 -8.70 -6.94
N LEU A 24 9.09 -8.96 -7.00
CA LEU A 24 9.90 -8.69 -8.19
C LEU A 24 9.53 -9.62 -9.35
N SER A 25 9.30 -10.91 -9.08
CA SER A 25 8.89 -11.87 -10.11
C SER A 25 7.47 -11.59 -10.61
N ALA A 26 6.55 -11.24 -9.73
CA ALA A 26 5.22 -10.76 -10.08
C ALA A 26 5.28 -9.45 -10.90
N GLY A 27 6.16 -8.52 -10.52
CA GLY A 27 6.38 -7.28 -11.25
C GLY A 27 6.85 -7.50 -12.68
N ALA A 28 7.73 -8.50 -12.90
CA ALA A 28 8.11 -8.87 -14.27
C ALA A 28 6.94 -9.42 -15.09
N LEU A 29 5.99 -10.13 -14.46
CA LEU A 29 4.75 -10.57 -15.11
C LEU A 29 3.84 -9.36 -15.43
N VAL A 30 3.60 -8.50 -14.46
CA VAL A 30 2.76 -7.30 -14.60
C VAL A 30 3.32 -6.35 -15.66
N LEU A 31 4.64 -6.14 -15.69
CA LEU A 31 5.28 -5.28 -16.70
C LEU A 31 5.11 -5.83 -18.12
N ARG A 32 5.24 -7.15 -18.31
CA ARG A 32 4.95 -7.77 -19.61
C ARG A 32 3.50 -7.55 -20.03
N GLY A 33 2.54 -7.75 -19.11
CA GLY A 33 1.13 -7.46 -19.37
C GLY A 33 0.88 -6.00 -19.73
N PHE A 34 1.54 -5.07 -19.07
CA PHE A 34 1.45 -3.64 -19.37
C PHE A 34 2.00 -3.28 -20.75
N GLN A 35 3.09 -3.90 -21.17
CA GLN A 35 3.72 -3.67 -22.47
C GLN A 35 2.93 -4.26 -23.65
N ASP A 36 2.17 -5.32 -23.40
CA ASP A 36 1.30 -5.93 -24.41
C ASP A 36 -0.09 -5.29 -24.38
N SER A 37 -0.38 -4.48 -25.41
CA SER A 37 -1.68 -3.79 -25.52
C SER A 37 -2.88 -4.74 -25.62
N ALA A 38 -2.69 -5.98 -26.07
CA ALA A 38 -3.76 -6.97 -26.15
C ALA A 38 -4.18 -7.49 -24.76
N THR A 39 -3.23 -7.61 -23.83
CA THR A 39 -3.49 -8.08 -22.44
C THR A 39 -3.97 -6.97 -21.53
N ARG A 40 -3.95 -5.70 -21.96
CA ARG A 40 -4.57 -4.56 -21.25
C ARG A 40 -6.08 -4.45 -21.44
N SER A 41 -6.71 -5.38 -22.17
CA SER A 41 -8.15 -5.48 -22.21
C SER A 41 -8.69 -5.70 -20.79
N PHE A 42 -9.77 -5.04 -20.46
CA PHE A 42 -10.35 -5.08 -19.11
C PHE A 42 -11.82 -5.48 -19.14
N SER A 43 -12.28 -6.06 -18.05
CA SER A 43 -13.68 -6.17 -17.68
C SER A 43 -13.97 -5.20 -16.52
N MET A 44 -15.24 -5.04 -16.19
CA MET A 44 -15.68 -4.21 -15.07
C MET A 44 -16.33 -5.11 -14.02
N LYS A 45 -15.81 -5.13 -12.79
CA LYS A 45 -16.45 -5.75 -11.63
C LYS A 45 -17.59 -4.88 -11.10
N GLY A 46 -17.49 -3.55 -11.31
CA GLY A 46 -18.45 -2.53 -10.91
C GLY A 46 -18.08 -1.15 -11.48
N PRO A 47 -18.82 -0.08 -11.13
CA PRO A 47 -18.48 1.28 -11.55
C PRO A 47 -17.07 1.68 -11.09
N GLN A 48 -16.17 2.00 -12.05
CA GLN A 48 -14.75 2.32 -11.84
C GLN A 48 -13.90 1.18 -11.22
N ASP A 49 -14.42 -0.05 -11.21
CA ASP A 49 -13.74 -1.25 -10.71
C ASP A 49 -13.31 -2.12 -11.90
N PHE A 50 -12.05 -1.97 -12.28
CA PHE A 50 -11.44 -2.58 -13.45
C PHE A 50 -10.74 -3.88 -13.06
N LEU A 51 -10.78 -4.87 -13.97
CA LEU A 51 -10.08 -6.14 -13.86
C LEU A 51 -9.43 -6.47 -15.19
N THR A 52 -8.16 -6.84 -15.18
CA THR A 52 -7.47 -7.40 -16.34
C THR A 52 -7.05 -8.85 -16.09
N GLU A 53 -6.70 -9.60 -17.13
CA GLU A 53 -6.14 -10.94 -16.99
C GLU A 53 -4.81 -10.92 -16.20
N THR A 54 -4.11 -9.79 -16.21
CA THR A 54 -2.85 -9.60 -15.50
C THR A 54 -3.04 -9.60 -13.99
N ASP A 55 -4.12 -9.00 -13.47
CA ASP A 55 -4.44 -8.99 -12.03
C ASP A 55 -4.58 -10.42 -11.51
N ALA A 56 -5.43 -11.22 -12.15
CA ALA A 56 -5.64 -12.63 -11.76
C ALA A 56 -4.36 -13.48 -11.88
N ALA A 57 -3.57 -13.28 -12.93
CA ALA A 57 -2.32 -14.01 -13.13
C ALA A 57 -1.25 -13.62 -12.10
N SER A 58 -1.16 -12.33 -11.75
CA SER A 58 -0.25 -11.81 -10.71
C SER A 58 -0.63 -12.36 -9.34
N GLU A 59 -1.91 -12.30 -8.95
CA GLU A 59 -2.35 -12.85 -7.66
C GLU A 59 -2.11 -14.35 -7.57
N ALA A 60 -2.44 -15.13 -8.61
CA ALA A 60 -2.20 -16.57 -8.64
C ALA A 60 -0.71 -16.91 -8.51
N HIS A 61 0.17 -16.15 -9.15
CA HIS A 61 1.62 -16.30 -9.04
C HIS A 61 2.10 -16.07 -7.60
N ILE A 62 1.70 -14.95 -6.97
CA ILE A 62 2.08 -14.58 -5.60
C ILE A 62 1.55 -15.63 -4.61
N ARG A 63 0.27 -15.99 -4.71
CA ARG A 63 -0.38 -17.00 -3.85
C ARG A 63 0.32 -18.35 -3.93
N THR A 64 0.65 -18.80 -5.13
CA THR A 64 1.32 -20.09 -5.35
C THR A 64 2.72 -20.11 -4.72
N ALA A 65 3.48 -19.04 -4.89
CA ALA A 65 4.82 -18.94 -4.32
C ALA A 65 4.79 -18.91 -2.79
N ILE A 66 3.86 -18.16 -2.19
CA ILE A 66 3.69 -18.12 -0.74
C ILE A 66 3.28 -19.49 -0.20
N ALA A 67 2.27 -20.13 -0.79
CA ALA A 67 1.79 -21.44 -0.36
C ALA A 67 2.85 -22.56 -0.48
N ALA A 68 3.77 -22.47 -1.43
CA ALA A 68 4.84 -23.42 -1.60
C ALA A 68 5.89 -23.35 -0.48
N HIS A 69 6.12 -22.17 0.11
CA HIS A 69 7.16 -21.97 1.11
C HIS A 69 6.61 -21.78 2.54
N PHE A 70 5.41 -21.21 2.67
CA PHE A 70 4.72 -20.97 3.95
C PHE A 70 3.27 -21.49 3.88
N PRO A 71 3.06 -22.81 3.81
CA PRO A 71 1.72 -23.41 3.62
C PRO A 71 0.76 -23.16 4.79
N ASP A 72 1.27 -22.85 5.97
CA ASP A 72 0.48 -22.54 7.17
C ASP A 72 0.09 -21.05 7.28
N ASP A 73 0.63 -20.18 6.41
CA ASP A 73 0.26 -18.78 6.38
C ASP A 73 -1.03 -18.61 5.56
N ALA A 74 -1.95 -17.79 6.06
CA ALA A 74 -3.14 -17.41 5.31
C ALA A 74 -2.82 -16.41 4.21
N PHE A 75 -3.73 -16.32 3.25
CA PHE A 75 -3.66 -15.36 2.15
C PHE A 75 -5.00 -14.67 1.98
N PHE A 76 -4.97 -13.35 1.80
CA PHE A 76 -6.13 -12.51 1.53
C PHE A 76 -5.76 -11.53 0.40
N GLY A 77 -6.31 -11.75 -0.78
CA GLY A 77 -6.04 -10.95 -1.97
C GLY A 77 -7.30 -10.25 -2.47
N GLU A 78 -7.10 -9.22 -3.27
CA GLU A 78 -8.18 -8.45 -3.90
C GLU A 78 -9.06 -9.33 -4.78
N GLU A 79 -8.46 -10.15 -5.65
CA GLU A 79 -9.18 -10.87 -6.70
C GLU A 79 -9.83 -12.16 -6.21
N GLY A 80 -9.08 -12.96 -5.50
CA GLY A 80 -9.53 -14.27 -5.02
C GLY A 80 -9.99 -14.30 -3.57
N GLY A 81 -9.95 -13.17 -2.86
CA GLY A 81 -10.23 -13.12 -1.43
C GLY A 81 -9.33 -14.06 -0.63
N GLY A 82 -9.89 -14.70 0.38
CA GLY A 82 -9.17 -15.69 1.18
C GLY A 82 -9.57 -15.75 2.64
N THR A 83 -8.73 -16.41 3.45
CA THR A 83 -8.93 -16.57 4.90
C THR A 83 -8.04 -15.60 5.67
N ILE A 84 -8.52 -15.16 6.83
CA ILE A 84 -7.78 -14.31 7.76
C ILE A 84 -7.35 -15.16 8.95
N SER A 85 -6.06 -15.09 9.31
CA SER A 85 -5.48 -15.77 10.47
C SER A 85 -4.40 -14.88 11.12
N ASN A 86 -3.77 -15.40 12.18
CA ASN A 86 -2.71 -14.67 12.89
C ASN A 86 -1.45 -14.44 12.02
N ARG A 87 -1.18 -15.31 11.04
CA ARG A 87 -0.14 -15.15 10.03
C ARG A 87 -0.83 -15.01 8.68
N LEU A 88 -0.71 -13.85 8.06
CA LEU A 88 -1.53 -13.48 6.92
C LEU A 88 -0.75 -12.62 5.91
N TRP A 89 -0.80 -13.01 4.66
CA TRP A 89 -0.39 -12.19 3.53
C TRP A 89 -1.59 -11.46 2.95
N VAL A 90 -1.48 -10.14 2.82
CA VAL A 90 -2.53 -9.26 2.26
C VAL A 90 -1.96 -8.65 0.98
N VAL A 91 -2.66 -8.86 -0.15
CA VAL A 91 -2.09 -8.62 -1.48
C VAL A 91 -3.05 -7.89 -2.38
N ASP A 92 -2.56 -6.81 -3.01
CA ASP A 92 -3.11 -6.25 -4.23
C ASP A 92 -2.18 -6.58 -5.40
N PRO A 93 -2.63 -7.38 -6.38
CA PRO A 93 -1.80 -7.79 -7.51
C PRO A 93 -1.49 -6.66 -8.49
N VAL A 94 -2.38 -5.64 -8.62
CA VAL A 94 -2.18 -4.46 -9.48
C VAL A 94 -3.00 -3.27 -8.95
N ASP A 95 -2.50 -2.56 -7.94
CA ASP A 95 -3.10 -1.30 -7.51
C ASP A 95 -2.98 -0.24 -8.62
N GLY A 96 -4.09 0.37 -8.98
CA GLY A 96 -4.17 1.28 -10.11
C GLY A 96 -4.54 0.61 -11.43
N THR A 97 -5.36 -0.45 -11.41
CA THR A 97 -5.81 -1.20 -12.60
C THR A 97 -6.44 -0.30 -13.67
N ALA A 98 -7.12 0.78 -13.27
CA ALA A 98 -7.64 1.78 -14.20
C ALA A 98 -6.55 2.51 -15.00
N ASN A 99 -5.41 2.82 -14.37
CA ASN A 99 -4.23 3.37 -15.04
C ASN A 99 -3.57 2.32 -15.94
N PHE A 100 -3.38 1.12 -15.42
CA PHE A 100 -2.83 -0.02 -16.16
C PHE A 100 -3.60 -0.26 -17.46
N ALA A 101 -4.92 -0.40 -17.41
CA ALA A 101 -5.78 -0.63 -18.57
C ALA A 101 -5.69 0.51 -19.61
N ARG A 102 -5.41 1.74 -19.18
CA ARG A 102 -5.26 2.91 -20.06
C ARG A 102 -3.83 3.15 -20.54
N GLY A 103 -2.86 2.30 -20.17
CA GLY A 103 -1.47 2.46 -20.53
C GLY A 103 -0.77 3.61 -19.80
N ILE A 104 -1.28 4.03 -18.64
CA ILE A 104 -0.66 5.03 -17.77
C ILE A 104 0.30 4.30 -16.82
N PRO A 105 1.63 4.60 -16.82
CA PRO A 105 2.63 3.87 -16.03
C PRO A 105 2.61 4.30 -14.54
N HIS A 106 1.42 4.33 -13.93
CA HIS A 106 1.21 4.69 -12.53
C HIS A 106 0.33 3.64 -11.88
N PHE A 107 0.93 2.54 -11.53
CA PHE A 107 0.35 1.36 -10.90
C PHE A 107 1.45 0.59 -10.16
N CYS A 108 1.09 -0.27 -9.23
CA CYS A 108 2.06 -1.06 -8.49
C CYS A 108 1.46 -2.40 -8.02
N ILE A 109 2.30 -3.25 -7.45
CA ILE A 109 1.91 -4.42 -6.67
C ILE A 109 2.09 -4.05 -5.20
N SER A 110 1.15 -4.43 -4.34
CA SER A 110 1.22 -4.20 -2.90
C SER A 110 1.15 -5.55 -2.16
N ILE A 111 2.11 -5.81 -1.27
CA ILE A 111 2.16 -7.01 -0.43
C ILE A 111 2.44 -6.60 1.01
N ALA A 112 1.56 -6.97 1.94
CA ALA A 112 1.82 -6.85 3.37
C ALA A 112 1.80 -8.23 4.02
N TYR A 113 2.70 -8.48 4.97
CA TYR A 113 2.63 -9.62 5.88
C TYR A 113 2.22 -9.13 7.26
N ILE A 114 1.18 -9.75 7.78
CA ILE A 114 0.56 -9.43 9.06
C ILE A 114 0.82 -10.59 10.02
N GLU A 115 1.33 -10.29 11.20
CA GLU A 115 1.45 -11.26 12.27
C GLU A 115 0.79 -10.73 13.55
N ASN A 116 -0.11 -11.53 14.12
CA ASN A 116 -0.86 -11.18 15.34
C ASN A 116 -1.57 -9.81 15.25
N GLY A 117 -2.13 -9.48 14.08
CA GLY A 117 -2.85 -8.24 13.84
C GLY A 117 -1.96 -7.02 13.52
N ARG A 118 -0.65 -7.19 13.37
CA ARG A 118 0.30 -6.11 13.07
C ARG A 118 0.98 -6.35 11.73
N ALA A 119 1.13 -5.30 10.95
CA ALA A 119 1.94 -5.35 9.72
C ALA A 119 3.43 -5.41 10.09
N GLU A 120 4.09 -6.51 9.77
CA GLU A 120 5.51 -6.76 10.03
C GLU A 120 6.38 -6.54 8.78
N ILE A 121 5.83 -6.80 7.59
CA ILE A 121 6.51 -6.57 6.32
C ILE A 121 5.56 -5.80 5.40
N GLY A 122 6.08 -4.80 4.68
CA GLY A 122 5.38 -4.08 3.63
C GLY A 122 6.25 -3.92 2.40
N ALA A 123 5.73 -4.29 1.24
CA ALA A 123 6.40 -4.14 -0.04
C ALA A 123 5.45 -3.54 -1.07
N ILE A 124 5.93 -2.52 -1.80
CA ILE A 124 5.23 -1.93 -2.94
C ILE A 124 6.22 -1.87 -4.10
N PHE A 125 5.86 -2.41 -5.25
CA PHE A 125 6.71 -2.40 -6.42
C PHE A 125 6.00 -1.76 -7.62
N ASN A 126 6.58 -0.68 -8.12
CA ASN A 126 6.20 -0.09 -9.40
C ASN A 126 7.10 -0.65 -10.51
N PRO A 127 6.65 -1.64 -11.30
CA PRO A 127 7.49 -2.27 -12.29
C PRO A 127 7.75 -1.39 -13.52
N ALA A 128 6.92 -0.36 -13.75
CA ALA A 128 7.12 0.57 -14.86
C ALA A 128 8.27 1.56 -14.61
N GLN A 129 8.63 1.79 -13.35
CA GLN A 129 9.72 2.68 -12.94
C GLN A 129 10.88 1.92 -12.28
N ASP A 130 10.76 0.59 -12.12
CA ASP A 130 11.73 -0.26 -11.42
C ASP A 130 12.02 0.24 -9.98
N GLU A 131 10.94 0.58 -9.24
CA GLU A 131 11.02 1.09 -7.88
C GLU A 131 10.38 0.12 -6.89
N LEU A 132 11.22 -0.56 -6.11
CA LEU A 132 10.81 -1.42 -5.00
C LEU A 132 10.94 -0.65 -3.68
N TYR A 133 9.80 -0.38 -3.07
CA TYR A 133 9.68 0.11 -1.70
C TYR A 133 9.52 -1.07 -0.76
N PHE A 134 10.29 -1.08 0.32
CA PHE A 134 10.30 -2.20 1.25
C PHE A 134 10.54 -1.74 2.68
N ALA A 135 9.75 -2.26 3.63
CA ALA A 135 9.92 -2.05 5.06
C ALA A 135 9.73 -3.36 5.82
N GLU A 136 10.52 -3.50 6.88
CA GLU A 136 10.29 -4.43 7.98
C GLU A 136 10.10 -3.59 9.25
N ARG A 137 9.14 -3.97 10.10
CA ARG A 137 8.87 -3.22 11.32
C ARG A 137 10.10 -3.10 12.19
N GLY A 138 10.42 -1.87 12.61
CA GLY A 138 11.59 -1.54 13.43
C GLY A 138 12.92 -1.50 12.66
N ALA A 139 12.94 -1.75 11.34
CA ALA A 139 14.17 -1.74 10.54
C ALA A 139 14.26 -0.56 9.57
N GLY A 140 13.22 0.29 9.51
CA GLY A 140 13.13 1.41 8.59
C GLY A 140 12.61 1.02 7.21
N ALA A 141 12.46 2.01 6.34
CA ALA A 141 11.98 1.84 4.98
C ALA A 141 13.09 2.13 3.95
N THR A 142 13.01 1.43 2.81
CA THR A 142 13.97 1.58 1.71
C THR A 142 13.26 1.68 0.37
N ARG A 143 13.90 2.37 -0.61
CA ARG A 143 13.59 2.27 -2.04
C ARG A 143 14.81 1.72 -2.77
N ASN A 144 14.65 0.60 -3.46
CA ASN A 144 15.76 -0.10 -4.13
C ASN A 144 16.96 -0.32 -3.20
N GLY A 145 16.69 -0.68 -1.93
CA GLY A 145 17.72 -0.91 -0.91
C GLY A 145 18.36 0.35 -0.32
N GLN A 146 17.97 1.55 -0.78
CA GLN A 146 18.45 2.81 -0.19
C GLN A 146 17.44 3.34 0.84
N PRO A 147 17.88 3.73 2.05
CA PRO A 147 17.00 4.29 3.07
C PRO A 147 16.21 5.49 2.56
N ILE A 148 14.93 5.56 2.90
CA ILE A 148 14.04 6.67 2.58
C ILE A 148 13.46 7.30 3.84
N ARG A 149 12.96 8.52 3.71
CA ARG A 149 12.27 9.25 4.77
C ARG A 149 11.15 10.08 4.18
N VAL A 150 10.10 10.27 4.96
CA VAL A 150 9.04 11.25 4.66
C VAL A 150 9.61 12.66 4.55
N SER A 151 8.87 13.56 3.90
CA SER A 151 9.28 14.96 3.76
C SER A 151 9.37 15.67 5.12
N ALA A 152 10.14 16.74 5.16
CA ALA A 152 10.25 17.64 6.32
C ALA A 152 9.29 18.85 6.21
N THR A 153 8.27 18.79 5.36
CA THR A 153 7.31 19.87 5.12
C THR A 153 6.53 20.21 6.39
N THR A 154 6.49 21.50 6.73
CA THR A 154 5.75 22.04 7.89
C THR A 154 4.75 23.12 7.52
N ALA A 155 4.81 23.64 6.30
CA ALA A 155 3.91 24.68 5.79
C ALA A 155 2.91 24.06 4.81
N PHE A 156 1.62 24.29 5.04
CA PHE A 156 0.56 23.72 4.19
C PHE A 156 0.63 24.25 2.75
N GLU A 157 1.06 25.49 2.55
CA GLU A 157 1.20 26.13 1.24
C GLU A 157 2.30 25.49 0.38
N ALA A 158 3.18 24.71 0.99
CA ALA A 158 4.20 23.95 0.30
C ALA A 158 3.83 22.46 0.15
N ALA A 159 2.73 22.03 0.81
CA ALA A 159 2.37 20.63 0.88
C ALA A 159 1.62 20.15 -0.37
N SER A 160 2.00 18.95 -0.83
CA SER A 160 1.30 18.19 -1.85
C SER A 160 0.62 16.98 -1.22
N VAL A 161 -0.72 16.96 -1.27
CA VAL A 161 -1.55 15.91 -0.68
C VAL A 161 -2.16 15.08 -1.81
N GLU A 162 -1.92 13.78 -1.80
CA GLU A 162 -2.64 12.85 -2.66
C GLU A 162 -3.97 12.49 -1.99
N MET A 163 -5.09 12.52 -2.75
CA MET A 163 -6.39 12.14 -2.23
C MET A 163 -7.05 11.07 -3.11
N GLY A 164 -7.27 9.89 -2.52
CA GLY A 164 -7.98 8.79 -3.15
C GLY A 164 -9.50 9.02 -3.12
N TRP A 165 -10.23 8.27 -3.94
CA TRP A 165 -11.70 8.32 -4.01
C TRP A 165 -12.28 6.92 -3.99
N SER A 166 -13.29 6.72 -3.17
CA SER A 166 -14.05 5.48 -3.09
C SER A 166 -15.54 5.74 -3.33
N GLY A 167 -16.14 4.93 -4.18
CA GLY A 167 -17.60 4.94 -4.39
C GLY A 167 -18.42 4.47 -3.18
N ARG A 168 -17.76 4.03 -2.09
CA ARG A 168 -18.40 3.65 -0.82
C ARG A 168 -18.73 4.85 0.08
N VAL A 169 -18.17 6.02 -0.24
CA VAL A 169 -18.40 7.26 0.48
C VAL A 169 -19.17 8.24 -0.42
N ALA A 170 -20.13 8.95 0.15
CA ALA A 170 -20.91 9.94 -0.59
C ALA A 170 -20.00 11.06 -1.13
N ASN A 171 -20.23 11.46 -2.40
CA ASN A 171 -19.39 12.46 -3.06
C ASN A 171 -19.38 13.81 -2.31
N GLU A 172 -20.45 14.15 -1.61
CA GLU A 172 -20.55 15.39 -0.81
C GLU A 172 -19.49 15.42 0.29
N ILE A 173 -19.28 14.27 0.99
CA ILE A 173 -18.26 14.13 2.05
C ILE A 173 -16.86 14.22 1.45
N TYR A 174 -16.65 13.58 0.30
CA TYR A 174 -15.38 13.64 -0.43
C TYR A 174 -15.04 15.07 -0.89
N LEU A 175 -16.02 15.79 -1.45
CA LEU A 175 -15.85 17.17 -1.90
C LEU A 175 -15.62 18.14 -0.73
N GLU A 176 -16.27 17.90 0.41
CA GLU A 176 -16.02 18.67 1.65
C GLU A 176 -14.58 18.49 2.12
N ALA A 177 -14.06 17.26 2.18
CA ALA A 177 -12.68 17.00 2.56
C ALA A 177 -11.66 17.65 1.60
N ILE A 178 -11.91 17.62 0.28
CA ILE A 178 -11.10 18.36 -0.69
C ILE A 178 -11.13 19.85 -0.41
N SER A 179 -12.32 20.43 -0.18
CA SER A 179 -12.48 21.86 0.12
C SER A 179 -11.69 22.25 1.37
N ASP A 180 -11.76 21.44 2.42
CA ASP A 180 -11.05 21.69 3.67
C ASP A 180 -9.51 21.60 3.49
N LEU A 181 -9.01 20.63 2.71
CA LEU A 181 -7.60 20.52 2.37
C LEU A 181 -7.10 21.73 1.56
N LEU A 182 -7.88 22.17 0.55
CA LEU A 182 -7.56 23.37 -0.23
C LEU A 182 -7.59 24.64 0.63
N ALA A 183 -8.50 24.73 1.61
CA ALA A 183 -8.57 25.86 2.54
C ALA A 183 -7.34 25.97 3.45
N LEU A 184 -6.63 24.87 3.71
CA LEU A 184 -5.32 24.90 4.36
C LEU A 184 -4.22 25.49 3.47
N GLY A 185 -4.44 25.60 2.15
CA GLY A 185 -3.45 26.05 1.17
C GLY A 185 -2.71 24.91 0.47
N THR A 186 -3.06 23.64 0.73
CA THR A 186 -2.37 22.50 0.12
C THR A 186 -2.67 22.34 -1.37
N ASN A 187 -1.76 21.73 -2.12
CA ASN A 187 -2.01 21.24 -3.47
C ASN A 187 -2.60 19.83 -3.38
N VAL A 188 -3.84 19.64 -3.83
CA VAL A 188 -4.50 18.32 -3.84
C VAL A 188 -4.31 17.66 -5.20
N ARG A 189 -3.83 16.40 -5.19
CA ARG A 189 -3.59 15.56 -6.36
C ARG A 189 -4.41 14.28 -6.27
N ARG A 190 -4.71 13.67 -7.42
CA ARG A 190 -5.35 12.36 -7.52
C ARG A 190 -4.72 11.56 -8.66
N ALA A 191 -3.83 10.64 -8.32
CA ALA A 191 -3.07 9.87 -9.31
C ALA A 191 -3.69 8.50 -9.65
N GLY A 192 -4.57 7.95 -8.80
CA GLY A 192 -5.35 6.75 -9.08
C GLY A 192 -4.63 5.41 -8.84
N SER A 193 -3.64 5.41 -7.93
CA SER A 193 -3.00 4.26 -7.32
C SER A 193 -2.70 4.63 -5.87
N GLY A 194 -3.45 4.07 -4.93
CA GLY A 194 -3.37 4.47 -3.53
C GLY A 194 -2.14 3.92 -2.83
N ALA A 195 -1.79 2.66 -3.10
CA ALA A 195 -0.59 2.06 -2.56
C ALA A 195 0.68 2.79 -3.04
N LEU A 196 0.74 3.16 -4.34
CA LEU A 196 1.89 3.91 -4.87
C LEU A 196 1.94 5.33 -4.30
N ALA A 197 0.80 5.97 -4.06
CA ALA A 197 0.74 7.28 -3.42
C ALA A 197 1.27 7.22 -1.97
N LEU A 198 0.94 6.17 -1.20
CA LEU A 198 1.52 5.91 0.12
C LEU A 198 3.04 5.71 0.06
N ALA A 199 3.54 4.96 -0.94
CA ALA A 199 4.98 4.81 -1.15
C ALA A 199 5.67 6.17 -1.45
N TYR A 200 4.99 7.06 -2.17
CA TYR A 200 5.49 8.42 -2.43
C TYR A 200 5.48 9.31 -1.19
N VAL A 201 4.57 9.10 -0.25
CA VAL A 201 4.64 9.74 1.06
C VAL A 201 5.86 9.23 1.84
N ALA A 202 6.10 7.91 1.82
CA ALA A 202 7.23 7.31 2.53
C ALA A 202 8.60 7.81 2.04
N ASP A 203 8.74 8.16 0.75
CA ASP A 203 10.00 8.67 0.21
C ASP A 203 10.05 10.20 0.02
N GLY A 204 9.04 10.92 0.53
CA GLY A 204 9.00 12.38 0.55
C GLY A 204 8.66 13.05 -0.78
N ARG A 205 8.16 12.30 -1.78
CA ARG A 205 7.66 12.85 -3.06
C ARG A 205 6.28 13.48 -2.94
N SER A 206 5.48 13.00 -1.97
CA SER A 206 4.21 13.59 -1.53
C SER A 206 4.27 13.80 -0.03
N ASP A 207 3.53 14.77 0.49
CA ASP A 207 3.59 15.14 1.91
C ASP A 207 2.53 14.44 2.73
N ALA A 208 1.41 14.04 2.10
CA ALA A 208 0.37 13.26 2.73
C ALA A 208 -0.45 12.47 1.70
N TYR A 209 -1.11 11.42 2.18
CA TYR A 209 -2.16 10.67 1.51
C TYR A 209 -3.41 10.61 2.37
N VAL A 210 -4.57 10.83 1.76
CA VAL A 210 -5.89 10.77 2.39
C VAL A 210 -6.84 9.98 1.52
N GLU A 211 -7.55 9.00 2.09
CA GLU A 211 -8.70 8.36 1.44
C GLU A 211 -9.76 8.01 2.49
N LEU A 212 -11.02 8.37 2.21
CA LEU A 212 -12.10 8.22 3.19
C LEU A 212 -12.57 6.77 3.34
N HIS A 213 -12.23 5.92 2.38
CA HIS A 213 -12.43 4.47 2.46
C HIS A 213 -11.51 3.75 1.47
N MET A 214 -10.63 2.90 1.95
CA MET A 214 -9.64 2.12 1.21
C MET A 214 -9.67 0.67 1.68
N ASN A 215 -9.41 -0.30 0.80
CA ASN A 215 -9.32 -1.69 1.22
C ASN A 215 -7.98 -1.97 1.90
N SER A 216 -7.91 -3.04 2.68
CA SER A 216 -6.70 -3.38 3.43
C SER A 216 -5.51 -3.73 2.53
N TRP A 217 -5.75 -4.37 1.39
CA TRP A 217 -4.69 -4.75 0.45
C TRP A 217 -4.06 -3.55 -0.25
N ASP A 218 -4.77 -2.45 -0.41
CA ASP A 218 -4.25 -1.21 -0.98
C ASP A 218 -3.37 -0.42 0.01
N CYS A 219 -3.62 -0.53 1.35
CA CYS A 219 -3.04 0.40 2.31
C CYS A 219 -2.01 -0.17 3.28
N LEU A 220 -2.12 -1.46 3.71
CA LEU A 220 -1.33 -1.96 4.83
C LEU A 220 0.19 -1.92 4.60
N ALA A 221 0.64 -2.28 3.39
CA ALA A 221 2.06 -2.18 3.04
C ALA A 221 2.54 -0.71 3.07
N GLY A 222 1.74 0.19 2.50
CA GLY A 222 2.06 1.61 2.42
C GLY A 222 2.07 2.29 3.79
N LEU A 223 1.12 1.96 4.68
CA LEU A 223 1.10 2.48 6.04
C LEU A 223 2.34 2.07 6.84
N LEU A 224 2.79 0.81 6.70
CA LEU A 224 4.05 0.39 7.31
C LEU A 224 5.25 1.15 6.73
N LEU A 225 5.32 1.29 5.40
CA LEU A 225 6.39 2.07 4.75
C LEU A 225 6.49 3.50 5.29
N VAL A 226 5.34 4.19 5.40
CA VAL A 226 5.30 5.57 5.90
C VAL A 226 5.70 5.64 7.37
N ALA A 227 5.22 4.72 8.22
CA ALA A 227 5.59 4.66 9.63
C ALA A 227 7.09 4.42 9.81
N GLU A 228 7.68 3.47 9.08
CA GLU A 228 9.12 3.14 9.12
C GLU A 228 9.99 4.23 8.48
N ALA A 229 9.44 5.05 7.60
CA ALA A 229 10.09 6.24 7.05
C ALA A 229 10.00 7.48 7.97
N GLY A 230 9.37 7.36 9.15
CA GLY A 230 9.23 8.42 10.15
C GLY A 230 8.01 9.32 9.94
N GLY A 231 7.01 8.89 9.17
CA GLY A 231 5.73 9.55 9.00
C GLY A 231 4.72 9.23 10.10
N GLU A 232 3.59 9.92 10.05
CA GLU A 232 2.43 9.68 10.91
C GLU A 232 1.31 9.00 10.10
N VAL A 233 0.68 7.99 10.70
CA VAL A 233 -0.35 7.18 10.05
C VAL A 233 -1.58 7.06 10.94
N CYS A 234 -2.74 6.82 10.33
CA CYS A 234 -3.96 6.47 11.06
C CYS A 234 -3.84 5.08 11.72
N PRO A 235 -4.55 4.83 12.82
CA PRO A 235 -4.61 3.51 13.44
C PRO A 235 -5.59 2.62 12.64
N PHE A 236 -5.23 2.25 11.41
CA PHE A 236 -6.14 1.60 10.46
C PHE A 236 -6.82 0.34 11.03
N MET A 237 -6.10 -0.47 11.80
CA MET A 237 -6.66 -1.71 12.35
C MET A 237 -7.71 -1.46 13.45
N ASP A 238 -7.76 -0.25 14.04
CA ASP A 238 -8.73 0.14 15.07
C ASP A 238 -9.96 0.84 14.47
N ILE A 239 -9.80 1.55 13.34
CA ILE A 239 -10.86 2.35 12.70
C ILE A 239 -11.40 1.75 11.40
N GLY A 240 -10.80 0.68 10.93
CA GLY A 240 -11.15 -0.10 9.75
C GLY A 240 -11.14 -1.59 10.03
N SER A 241 -11.15 -2.37 8.96
CA SER A 241 -11.01 -3.83 9.07
C SER A 241 -10.25 -4.41 7.88
N LEU A 242 -9.73 -5.63 8.05
CA LEU A 242 -9.10 -6.37 6.96
C LEU A 242 -10.08 -6.67 5.81
N ARG A 243 -11.37 -6.92 6.11
CA ARG A 243 -12.37 -7.30 5.12
C ARG A 243 -13.07 -6.11 4.47
N ASP A 244 -13.46 -5.15 5.29
CA ASP A 244 -14.35 -4.08 4.85
C ASP A 244 -13.59 -2.81 4.48
N GLY A 245 -12.29 -2.77 4.79
CA GLY A 245 -11.49 -1.55 4.62
C GLY A 245 -11.81 -0.49 5.66
N GLY A 246 -11.41 0.75 5.39
CA GLY A 246 -11.63 1.89 6.27
C GLY A 246 -10.93 3.15 5.78
N PRO A 247 -11.02 4.25 6.54
CA PRO A 247 -10.36 5.49 6.20
C PRO A 247 -8.84 5.38 6.39
N VAL A 248 -8.09 6.04 5.50
CA VAL A 248 -6.63 6.03 5.49
C VAL A 248 -6.09 7.45 5.51
N LEU A 249 -5.12 7.69 6.39
CA LEU A 249 -4.30 8.89 6.45
C LEU A 249 -2.85 8.49 6.71
N ALA A 250 -1.95 9.03 5.90
CA ALA A 250 -0.51 8.96 6.09
C ALA A 250 0.09 10.33 5.76
N SER A 251 1.02 10.84 6.58
CA SER A 251 1.50 12.23 6.44
C SER A 251 2.91 12.44 6.97
N ALA A 252 3.59 13.44 6.41
CA ALA A 252 4.74 14.05 7.05
C ALA A 252 4.33 14.63 8.42
N PRO A 253 5.14 14.47 9.49
CA PRO A 253 4.76 14.87 10.83
C PRO A 253 4.42 16.35 10.97
N GLY A 254 5.09 17.20 10.21
CA GLY A 254 4.94 18.66 10.33
C GLY A 254 3.57 19.22 9.94
N ILE A 255 2.79 18.48 9.16
CA ILE A 255 1.46 18.88 8.68
C ILE A 255 0.35 17.91 9.12
N ALA A 256 0.68 16.79 9.73
CA ALA A 256 -0.23 15.68 10.02
C ALA A 256 -1.47 16.10 10.81
N GLY A 257 -1.32 16.97 11.84
CA GLY A 257 -2.43 17.44 12.65
C GLY A 257 -3.50 18.22 11.86
N GLY A 258 -3.08 19.10 10.94
CA GLY A 258 -3.99 19.85 10.08
C GLY A 258 -4.66 18.97 9.03
N ILE A 259 -3.92 18.02 8.44
CA ILE A 259 -4.47 17.05 7.48
C ILE A 259 -5.49 16.14 8.17
N SER A 260 -5.21 15.67 9.40
CA SER A 260 -6.14 14.88 10.21
C SER A 260 -7.43 15.66 10.50
N GLN A 261 -7.34 16.93 10.86
CA GLN A 261 -8.51 17.77 11.09
C GLN A 261 -9.33 17.98 9.81
N ALA A 262 -8.70 18.30 8.70
CA ALA A 262 -9.37 18.52 7.41
C ALA A 262 -10.04 17.26 6.86
N SER A 263 -9.40 16.09 7.00
CA SER A 263 -9.93 14.81 6.53
C SER A 263 -10.88 14.13 7.53
N ARG A 264 -10.88 14.56 8.79
CA ARG A 264 -11.58 13.91 9.92
C ARG A 264 -11.13 12.47 10.18
N ILE A 265 -9.91 12.12 9.74
CA ILE A 265 -9.30 10.82 9.99
C ILE A 265 -8.28 10.96 11.12
N PRO A 266 -8.40 10.19 12.22
CA PRO A 266 -7.46 10.28 13.33
C PRO A 266 -6.07 9.80 12.94
N ILE A 267 -5.05 10.34 13.62
CA ILE A 267 -3.67 9.82 13.59
C ILE A 267 -3.41 9.06 14.89
N ALA A 268 -2.59 8.01 14.83
CA ALA A 268 -2.16 7.29 16.02
C ALA A 268 -1.42 8.23 16.99
N SER A 269 -1.81 8.23 18.26
CA SER A 269 -1.19 9.09 19.27
C SER A 269 0.27 8.69 19.54
N ALA A 270 1.08 9.66 20.01
CA ALA A 270 2.48 9.38 20.38
C ALA A 270 2.59 8.33 21.49
N SER A 271 1.58 8.20 22.36
CA SER A 271 1.51 7.20 23.44
C SER A 271 1.24 5.78 22.91
N GLU A 272 0.45 5.65 21.87
CA GLU A 272 0.19 4.36 21.20
C GLU A 272 1.44 3.87 20.47
N ARG A 273 2.21 4.77 19.86
CA ARG A 273 3.52 4.46 19.24
C ARG A 273 4.56 3.95 20.26
N VAL A 274 4.58 4.48 21.49
CA VAL A 274 5.52 4.07 22.55
C VAL A 274 5.13 2.73 23.17
N SER A 275 3.82 2.42 23.30
CA SER A 275 3.36 1.12 23.81
C SER A 275 3.65 -0.02 22.82
N GLU A 276 3.67 0.25 21.51
CA GLU A 276 4.10 -0.70 20.49
C GLU A 276 5.62 -0.98 20.49
N LEU A 277 6.43 0.01 20.86
CA LEU A 277 7.89 -0.12 20.99
C LEU A 277 8.34 -0.75 22.34
N ALA A 278 7.49 -0.70 23.38
CA ALA A 278 7.84 -1.19 24.73
C ALA A 278 7.48 -2.67 24.98
N LEU A 279 6.95 -3.38 23.98
CA LEU A 279 6.63 -4.81 24.04
C LEU A 279 7.64 -5.70 23.31
N THR A 280 8.83 -5.15 23.02
CA THR A 280 9.98 -5.89 22.48
C THR A 280 10.94 -6.33 23.56
#